data_adcb6e90988ed5ddaf3ad3936c8dec9d
#
_entry.id   adcb6e90988ed5ddaf3ad3936c8dec9d
#
_cell.length_a   1.000
_cell.length_b   1.000
_cell.length_c   1.000
_cell.angle_alpha   90.00
_cell.angle_beta   90.00
_cell.angle_gamma   90.00
#
_symmetry.space_group_name_H-M   'P 1'
#
loop_
_entity.id
_entity.type
_entity.pdbx_description
1 polymer ?
#
loop_
_entity_poly.entity_id
_entity_poly.type
_entity_poly.pdbx_seq_one_letter_code
_entity_poly.pdbx_strand_id
1 'polypeptide(L)'
;TIDQYHTARDAGLTDKEALEACSRLSRDNARTPMQWNTEKNAGFTTGTPWLKVNDNYTEINMETQDTDPDSVLNYYRKLIALRKSPAYKEVFAYGEFLPVYQNTSSVMAYYRKTENQRILITANFGKEAVSLTLEYPVKQILLSNMASAEHSLPANDIITLNSCEVLVFELETL
;
A
#
# COMPACT_ATOMS: atom_id res chain seq x y z
N THR A 1 15.51 22.32 -7.96
CA THR A 1 16.54 21.68 -7.14
C THR A 1 17.63 22.64 -6.69
N ILE A 2 18.54 23.15 -7.52
CA ILE A 2 19.51 24.18 -7.08
C ILE A 2 18.76 25.44 -6.65
N ASP A 3 17.82 25.90 -7.45
CA ASP A 3 16.99 27.08 -7.13
C ASP A 3 16.15 26.87 -5.86
N GLN A 4 15.61 25.68 -5.66
CA GLN A 4 14.87 25.33 -4.43
C GLN A 4 15.78 25.31 -3.20
N TYR A 5 17.01 24.82 -3.34
CA TYR A 5 18.00 24.90 -2.28
C TYR A 5 18.32 26.35 -1.91
N HIS A 6 18.62 27.20 -2.91
CA HIS A 6 18.88 28.63 -2.66
C HIS A 6 17.67 29.32 -2.04
N THR A 7 16.47 29.06 -2.54
CA THR A 7 15.22 29.60 -1.94
C THR A 7 15.08 29.21 -0.47
N ALA A 8 15.38 27.96 -0.12
CA ALA A 8 15.33 27.46 1.26
C ALA A 8 16.40 28.14 2.13
N ARG A 9 17.61 28.33 1.59
CA ARG A 9 18.70 29.05 2.29
C ARG A 9 18.35 30.52 2.52
N ASP A 10 17.78 31.20 1.52
CA ASP A 10 17.35 32.59 1.62
C ASP A 10 16.19 32.77 2.61
N ALA A 11 15.36 31.73 2.78
CA ALA A 11 14.33 31.66 3.82
C ALA A 11 14.89 31.37 5.24
N GLY A 12 16.21 31.25 5.40
CA GLY A 12 16.88 31.09 6.70
C GLY A 12 17.10 29.67 7.17
N LEU A 13 16.80 28.65 6.33
CA LEU A 13 17.11 27.27 6.68
C LEU A 13 18.63 27.04 6.67
N THR A 14 19.10 26.16 7.57
CA THR A 14 20.50 25.68 7.55
C THR A 14 20.76 24.86 6.28
N ASP A 15 22.01 24.65 5.92
CA ASP A 15 22.41 23.77 4.81
C ASP A 15 21.75 22.38 4.89
N LYS A 16 21.78 21.80 6.07
CA LYS A 16 21.21 20.47 6.32
C LYS A 16 19.69 20.45 6.09
N GLU A 17 18.98 21.43 6.64
CA GLU A 17 17.51 21.54 6.49
C GLU A 17 17.12 21.80 5.05
N ALA A 18 17.86 22.65 4.33
CA ALA A 18 17.62 22.95 2.92
C ALA A 18 17.84 21.72 2.04
N LEU A 19 18.92 20.96 2.25
CA LEU A 19 19.19 19.72 1.54
C LEU A 19 18.17 18.63 1.86
N GLU A 20 17.77 18.50 3.11
CA GLU A 20 16.75 17.54 3.53
C GLU A 20 15.38 17.85 2.91
N ALA A 21 14.97 19.13 2.89
CA ALA A 21 13.74 19.57 2.24
C ALA A 21 13.77 19.29 0.73
N CYS A 22 14.88 19.62 0.05
CA CYS A 22 15.06 19.32 -1.37
C CYS A 22 15.00 17.83 -1.66
N SER A 23 15.66 17.01 -0.85
CA SER A 23 15.68 15.54 -0.98
C SER A 23 14.29 14.96 -0.82
N ARG A 24 13.57 15.35 0.24
CA ARG A 24 12.22 14.84 0.53
C ARG A 24 11.20 15.18 -0.55
N LEU A 25 11.32 16.33 -1.20
CA LEU A 25 10.40 16.81 -2.23
C LEU A 25 10.87 16.50 -3.66
N SER A 26 11.99 15.81 -3.82
CA SER A 26 12.53 15.49 -5.14
C SER A 26 11.67 14.49 -5.88
N ARG A 27 11.36 14.81 -7.15
CA ARG A 27 10.71 13.87 -8.07
C ARG A 27 11.58 12.65 -8.38
N ASP A 28 12.89 12.77 -8.25
CA ASP A 28 13.85 11.71 -8.58
C ASP A 28 13.74 10.52 -7.64
N ASN A 29 13.18 10.72 -6.45
CA ASN A 29 12.87 9.63 -5.51
C ASN A 29 11.95 8.54 -6.12
N ALA A 30 11.07 8.92 -7.05
CA ALA A 30 10.15 8.02 -7.73
C ALA A 30 10.63 7.58 -9.12
N ARG A 31 11.84 8.00 -9.54
CA ARG A 31 12.39 7.75 -10.89
C ARG A 31 13.72 7.02 -10.89
N THR A 32 14.11 6.49 -9.74
CA THR A 32 15.33 5.67 -9.63
C THR A 32 15.23 4.43 -10.52
N PRO A 33 16.35 3.91 -11.03
CA PRO A 33 16.38 2.71 -11.84
C PRO A 33 15.68 1.54 -11.16
N MET A 34 14.92 0.76 -11.93
CA MET A 34 14.26 -0.46 -11.44
C MET A 34 15.32 -1.45 -10.96
N GLN A 35 15.11 -2.01 -9.78
CA GLN A 35 15.99 -2.98 -9.16
C GLN A 35 15.54 -4.39 -9.54
N TRP A 36 16.17 -4.99 -10.55
CA TRP A 36 15.80 -6.31 -11.06
C TRP A 36 16.41 -7.45 -10.24
N ASN A 37 17.71 -7.32 -9.91
CA ASN A 37 18.49 -8.33 -9.22
C ASN A 37 19.69 -7.72 -8.47
N THR A 38 20.57 -8.57 -7.93
CA THR A 38 21.76 -8.18 -7.16
C THR A 38 22.97 -7.83 -8.03
N GLU A 39 22.88 -7.89 -9.36
CA GLU A 39 23.99 -7.59 -10.25
C GLU A 39 24.30 -6.09 -10.32
N LYS A 40 25.43 -5.77 -10.97
CA LYS A 40 25.84 -4.37 -11.18
C LYS A 40 24.68 -3.53 -11.74
N ASN A 41 24.50 -2.32 -11.22
CA ASN A 41 23.40 -1.42 -11.56
C ASN A 41 22.01 -2.06 -11.33
N ALA A 42 21.90 -2.99 -10.39
CA ALA A 42 20.67 -3.73 -10.09
C ALA A 42 20.09 -4.48 -11.32
N GLY A 43 20.93 -4.92 -12.26
CA GLY A 43 20.48 -5.54 -13.50
C GLY A 43 19.74 -4.59 -14.46
N PHE A 44 19.68 -3.29 -14.16
CA PHE A 44 18.93 -2.30 -14.94
C PHE A 44 19.58 -1.96 -16.26
N THR A 45 20.91 -1.79 -16.27
CA THR A 45 21.69 -1.44 -17.48
C THR A 45 23.14 -1.88 -17.37
N THR A 46 23.76 -2.17 -18.50
CA THR A 46 25.20 -2.39 -18.62
C THR A 46 26.00 -1.08 -18.71
N GLY A 47 25.34 0.04 -19.03
CA GLY A 47 25.92 1.37 -19.10
C GLY A 47 25.88 2.11 -17.75
N THR A 48 26.01 3.44 -17.80
CA THR A 48 25.85 4.30 -16.64
C THR A 48 24.40 4.78 -16.56
N PRO A 49 23.64 4.47 -15.49
CA PRO A 49 22.29 4.96 -15.35
C PRO A 49 22.30 6.48 -15.12
N TRP A 50 21.31 7.20 -15.65
CA TRP A 50 21.22 8.65 -15.52
C TRP A 50 20.91 9.13 -14.10
N LEU A 51 20.23 8.31 -13.31
CA LEU A 51 20.04 8.49 -11.87
C LEU A 51 20.75 7.37 -11.12
N LYS A 52 21.18 7.68 -9.89
CA LYS A 52 21.80 6.68 -9.02
C LYS A 52 20.83 5.53 -8.74
N VAL A 53 21.32 4.30 -8.83
CA VAL A 53 20.64 3.12 -8.30
C VAL A 53 20.63 3.21 -6.76
N ASN A 54 19.54 2.87 -6.10
CA ASN A 54 19.49 2.82 -4.65
C ASN A 54 20.44 1.76 -4.11
N ASP A 55 21.12 2.06 -3.02
CA ASP A 55 22.16 1.17 -2.46
C ASP A 55 21.59 -0.14 -1.89
N ASN A 56 20.28 -0.19 -1.62
CA ASN A 56 19.58 -1.36 -1.09
C ASN A 56 19.19 -2.41 -2.15
N TYR A 57 19.62 -2.26 -3.40
CA TYR A 57 19.24 -3.19 -4.48
C TYR A 57 19.74 -4.62 -4.26
N THR A 58 20.76 -4.80 -3.43
CA THR A 58 21.26 -6.13 -3.06
C THR A 58 20.29 -6.92 -2.15
N GLU A 59 19.40 -6.21 -1.47
CA GLU A 59 18.42 -6.79 -0.55
C GLU A 59 17.00 -6.69 -1.11
N ILE A 60 16.65 -5.54 -1.71
CA ILE A 60 15.30 -5.26 -2.23
C ILE A 60 15.38 -5.19 -3.76
N ASN A 61 14.92 -6.21 -4.42
CA ASN A 61 14.86 -6.30 -5.88
C ASN A 61 13.77 -7.28 -6.34
N MET A 62 13.46 -7.28 -7.62
CA MET A 62 12.43 -8.14 -8.21
C MET A 62 12.68 -9.62 -7.96
N GLU A 63 13.91 -10.08 -8.12
CA GLU A 63 14.27 -11.50 -8.00
C GLU A 63 14.03 -12.01 -6.58
N THR A 64 14.43 -11.25 -5.56
CA THR A 64 14.18 -11.61 -4.15
C THR A 64 12.68 -11.58 -3.82
N GLN A 65 11.96 -10.54 -4.28
CA GLN A 65 10.53 -10.44 -4.03
C GLN A 65 9.70 -11.49 -4.78
N ASP A 66 10.16 -11.98 -5.92
CA ASP A 66 9.45 -13.01 -6.68
C ASP A 66 9.36 -14.34 -5.91
N THR A 67 10.39 -14.65 -5.16
CA THR A 67 10.48 -15.88 -4.36
C THR A 67 9.87 -15.77 -2.96
N ASP A 68 9.62 -14.56 -2.47
CA ASP A 68 9.02 -14.31 -1.16
C ASP A 68 7.48 -14.16 -1.29
N PRO A 69 6.68 -15.11 -0.79
CA PRO A 69 5.22 -15.07 -0.90
C PRO A 69 4.57 -13.88 -0.17
N ASP A 70 5.29 -13.26 0.78
CA ASP A 70 4.81 -12.14 1.58
C ASP A 70 5.39 -10.79 1.14
N SER A 71 6.12 -10.78 0.03
CA SER A 71 6.67 -9.56 -0.57
C SER A 71 5.58 -8.62 -1.08
N VAL A 72 5.94 -7.33 -1.18
CA VAL A 72 5.08 -6.31 -1.80
C VAL A 72 4.69 -6.69 -3.22
N LEU A 73 5.62 -7.25 -4.01
CA LEU A 73 5.35 -7.74 -5.37
C LEU A 73 4.25 -8.80 -5.38
N ASN A 74 4.37 -9.81 -4.52
CA ASN A 74 3.40 -10.90 -4.48
C ASN A 74 2.07 -10.46 -3.85
N TYR A 75 2.08 -9.51 -2.93
CA TYR A 75 0.86 -8.86 -2.47
C TYR A 75 0.11 -8.16 -3.63
N TYR A 76 0.82 -7.39 -4.46
CA TYR A 76 0.21 -6.76 -5.64
C TYR A 76 -0.34 -7.78 -6.64
N ARG A 77 0.35 -8.90 -6.85
CA ARG A 77 -0.15 -10.00 -7.71
C ARG A 77 -1.47 -10.57 -7.17
N LYS A 78 -1.54 -10.84 -5.85
CA LYS A 78 -2.76 -11.32 -5.18
C LYS A 78 -3.90 -10.30 -5.33
N LEU A 79 -3.62 -9.01 -5.12
CA LEU A 79 -4.60 -7.93 -5.25
C LEU A 79 -5.14 -7.80 -6.68
N ILE A 80 -4.25 -7.84 -7.68
CA ILE A 80 -4.65 -7.78 -9.10
C ILE A 80 -5.46 -9.03 -9.49
N ALA A 81 -5.04 -10.21 -9.04
CA ALA A 81 -5.76 -11.45 -9.29
C ALA A 81 -7.18 -11.42 -8.68
N LEU A 82 -7.31 -10.95 -7.43
CA LEU A 82 -8.59 -10.75 -6.77
C LEU A 82 -9.48 -9.79 -7.58
N ARG A 83 -8.96 -8.61 -7.93
CA ARG A 83 -9.70 -7.60 -8.70
C ARG A 83 -10.17 -8.09 -10.06
N LYS A 84 -9.42 -9.00 -10.71
CA LYS A 84 -9.73 -9.54 -12.05
C LYS A 84 -10.49 -10.86 -12.00
N SER A 85 -10.65 -11.47 -10.82
CA SER A 85 -11.32 -12.77 -10.69
C SER A 85 -12.77 -12.70 -11.18
N PRO A 86 -13.29 -13.75 -11.81
CA PRO A 86 -14.68 -13.78 -12.27
C PRO A 86 -15.70 -13.49 -11.16
N ALA A 87 -15.40 -13.88 -9.92
CA ALA A 87 -16.28 -13.68 -8.77
C ALA A 87 -16.35 -12.22 -8.30
N TYR A 88 -15.30 -11.42 -8.50
CA TYR A 88 -15.20 -10.10 -7.87
C TYR A 88 -14.94 -8.94 -8.84
N LYS A 89 -14.62 -9.24 -10.13
CA LYS A 89 -14.26 -8.18 -11.09
C LYS A 89 -15.37 -7.12 -11.24
N GLU A 90 -16.64 -7.53 -11.16
CA GLU A 90 -17.77 -6.63 -11.34
C GLU A 90 -17.84 -5.63 -10.17
N VAL A 91 -17.84 -6.11 -8.94
CA VAL A 91 -17.91 -5.25 -7.76
C VAL A 91 -16.69 -4.36 -7.62
N PHE A 92 -15.47 -4.85 -7.93
CA PHE A 92 -14.28 -4.02 -7.86
C PHE A 92 -14.15 -3.01 -9.00
N ALA A 93 -14.63 -3.33 -10.20
CA ALA A 93 -14.51 -2.44 -11.36
C ALA A 93 -15.67 -1.44 -11.45
N TYR A 94 -16.90 -1.90 -11.25
CA TYR A 94 -18.12 -1.15 -11.54
C TYR A 94 -18.99 -0.88 -10.31
N GLY A 95 -18.74 -1.56 -9.17
CA GLY A 95 -19.50 -1.33 -7.94
C GLY A 95 -19.44 0.13 -7.49
N GLU A 96 -20.47 0.58 -6.82
CA GLU A 96 -20.53 1.89 -6.19
C GLU A 96 -19.42 2.07 -5.16
N PHE A 97 -18.82 3.25 -5.10
CA PHE A 97 -17.81 3.61 -4.11
C PHE A 97 -18.47 4.43 -3.00
N LEU A 98 -18.44 3.91 -1.78
CA LEU A 98 -19.06 4.53 -0.59
C LEU A 98 -18.03 4.67 0.52
N PRO A 99 -17.49 5.87 0.81
CA PRO A 99 -16.59 6.09 1.94
C PRO A 99 -17.32 5.85 3.27
N VAL A 100 -16.63 5.17 4.21
CA VAL A 100 -17.16 4.88 5.55
C VAL A 100 -16.09 5.13 6.60
N TYR A 101 -16.45 5.18 7.88
CA TYR A 101 -15.54 5.45 9.02
C TYR A 101 -14.73 6.74 8.90
N GLN A 102 -15.26 7.76 8.22
CA GLN A 102 -14.56 9.03 7.92
C GLN A 102 -14.12 9.81 9.17
N ASN A 103 -14.73 9.53 10.32
CA ASN A 103 -14.40 10.18 11.59
C ASN A 103 -13.24 9.49 12.35
N THR A 104 -12.68 8.40 11.80
CA THR A 104 -11.56 7.67 12.39
C THR A 104 -10.26 8.14 11.74
N SER A 105 -9.51 8.97 12.41
CA SER A 105 -8.41 9.78 11.85
C SER A 105 -7.28 9.00 11.19
N SER A 106 -7.04 7.75 11.57
CA SER A 106 -5.97 6.91 11.02
C SER A 106 -6.47 5.86 10.02
N VAL A 107 -7.78 5.78 9.81
CA VAL A 107 -8.36 4.73 8.97
C VAL A 107 -8.89 5.30 7.67
N MET A 108 -8.53 4.67 6.57
CA MET A 108 -9.23 4.81 5.30
C MET A 108 -10.09 3.56 5.09
N ALA A 109 -11.39 3.76 4.92
CA ALA A 109 -12.30 2.65 4.65
C ALA A 109 -13.39 3.04 3.67
N TYR A 110 -13.77 2.09 2.82
CA TYR A 110 -14.84 2.29 1.85
C TYR A 110 -15.45 0.95 1.41
N TYR A 111 -16.70 1.00 1.02
CA TYR A 111 -17.35 -0.10 0.33
C TYR A 111 -17.18 -0.01 -1.19
N ARG A 112 -17.05 -1.18 -1.82
CA ARG A 112 -17.41 -1.41 -3.21
C ARG A 112 -18.67 -2.25 -3.19
N LYS A 113 -19.77 -1.76 -3.80
CA LYS A 113 -21.09 -2.37 -3.68
C LYS A 113 -21.76 -2.52 -5.03
N THR A 114 -22.35 -3.69 -5.25
CA THR A 114 -23.38 -3.97 -6.27
C THR A 114 -24.66 -4.39 -5.59
N GLU A 115 -25.68 -4.77 -6.34
CA GLU A 115 -26.92 -5.34 -5.78
C GLU A 115 -26.66 -6.64 -4.99
N ASN A 116 -25.70 -7.44 -5.46
CA ASN A 116 -25.49 -8.81 -4.97
C ASN A 116 -24.20 -8.98 -4.14
N GLN A 117 -23.35 -7.97 -4.08
CA GLN A 117 -22.06 -8.06 -3.39
C GLN A 117 -21.70 -6.75 -2.67
N ARG A 118 -21.09 -6.91 -1.50
CA ARG A 118 -20.53 -5.80 -0.72
C ARG A 118 -19.13 -6.17 -0.26
N ILE A 119 -18.16 -5.38 -0.68
CA ILE A 119 -16.75 -5.52 -0.29
C ILE A 119 -16.38 -4.32 0.55
N LEU A 120 -15.84 -4.56 1.74
CA LEU A 120 -15.25 -3.54 2.58
C LEU A 120 -13.73 -3.58 2.42
N ILE A 121 -13.14 -2.47 2.09
CA ILE A 121 -11.69 -2.26 2.07
C ILE A 121 -11.36 -1.34 3.23
N THR A 122 -10.42 -1.76 4.09
CA THR A 122 -9.96 -0.98 5.24
C THR A 122 -8.44 -0.91 5.27
N ALA A 123 -7.91 0.24 5.68
CA ALA A 123 -6.48 0.44 5.90
C ALA A 123 -6.25 1.32 7.12
N ASN A 124 -5.45 0.86 8.07
CA ASN A 124 -5.01 1.65 9.20
C ASN A 124 -3.62 2.22 8.92
N PHE A 125 -3.50 3.54 8.76
CA PHE A 125 -2.23 4.26 8.56
C PHE A 125 -1.60 4.71 9.89
N GLY A 126 -2.26 4.40 11.01
CA GLY A 126 -1.80 4.74 12.35
C GLY A 126 -0.76 3.77 12.89
N LYS A 127 -0.13 4.16 13.99
CA LYS A 127 0.83 3.33 14.73
C LYS A 127 0.16 2.43 15.76
N GLU A 128 -1.07 2.74 16.13
CA GLU A 128 -1.84 2.00 17.14
C GLU A 128 -2.92 1.17 16.46
N ALA A 129 -3.32 0.08 17.12
CA ALA A 129 -4.44 -0.72 16.65
C ALA A 129 -5.76 0.06 16.79
N VAL A 130 -6.67 -0.14 15.83
CA VAL A 130 -7.98 0.51 15.82
C VAL A 130 -9.06 -0.54 15.65
N SER A 131 -10.10 -0.49 16.51
CA SER A 131 -11.28 -1.34 16.38
C SER A 131 -12.40 -0.61 15.66
N LEU A 132 -13.04 -1.30 14.72
CA LEU A 132 -14.19 -0.82 13.96
C LEU A 132 -15.37 -1.75 14.19
N THR A 133 -16.53 -1.17 14.47
CA THR A 133 -17.80 -1.91 14.50
C THR A 133 -18.36 -1.95 13.09
N LEU A 134 -18.59 -3.14 12.57
CA LEU A 134 -19.11 -3.34 11.21
C LEU A 134 -20.63 -3.22 11.20
N GLU A 135 -21.16 -2.64 10.14
CA GLU A 135 -22.60 -2.53 9.89
C GLU A 135 -23.20 -3.86 9.37
N TYR A 136 -22.37 -4.69 8.76
CA TYR A 136 -22.76 -5.96 8.12
C TYR A 136 -21.83 -7.07 8.56
N PRO A 137 -22.33 -8.30 8.79
CA PRO A 137 -21.50 -9.44 9.15
C PRO A 137 -20.45 -9.76 8.06
N VAL A 138 -19.30 -10.23 8.51
CA VAL A 138 -18.23 -10.67 7.60
C VAL A 138 -18.53 -12.07 7.09
N LYS A 139 -18.64 -12.20 5.76
CA LYS A 139 -18.78 -13.47 5.09
C LYS A 139 -17.42 -14.17 4.95
N GLN A 140 -16.40 -13.44 4.51
CA GLN A 140 -15.02 -13.91 4.42
C GLN A 140 -14.00 -12.79 4.30
N ILE A 141 -12.75 -13.10 4.65
CA ILE A 141 -11.60 -12.23 4.42
C ILE A 141 -11.00 -12.60 3.06
N LEU A 142 -10.91 -11.62 2.16
CA LEU A 142 -10.40 -11.83 0.80
C LEU A 142 -8.90 -11.57 0.69
N LEU A 143 -8.38 -10.63 1.45
CA LEU A 143 -6.97 -10.25 1.40
C LEU A 143 -6.54 -9.55 2.70
N SER A 144 -5.32 -9.84 3.15
CA SER A 144 -4.60 -9.13 4.20
C SER A 144 -3.17 -8.84 3.74
N ASN A 145 -2.57 -7.75 4.19
CA ASN A 145 -1.15 -7.46 4.00
C ASN A 145 -0.28 -7.99 5.15
N MET A 146 -0.89 -8.53 6.21
CA MET A 146 -0.15 -9.17 7.30
C MET A 146 0.08 -10.63 6.97
N ALA A 147 1.33 -11.07 7.05
CA ALA A 147 1.68 -12.48 6.93
C ALA A 147 1.04 -13.26 8.07
N SER A 148 0.37 -14.36 7.75
CA SER A 148 -0.08 -15.42 8.66
C SER A 148 -0.86 -15.00 9.92
N ALA A 149 -1.52 -13.87 9.96
CA ALA A 149 -2.61 -13.74 10.90
C ALA A 149 -3.74 -14.65 10.41
N GLU A 150 -3.98 -15.75 11.08
CA GLU A 150 -5.27 -16.46 11.00
C GLU A 150 -6.31 -15.48 11.53
N HIS A 151 -6.76 -14.58 10.66
CA HIS A 151 -7.90 -13.73 10.99
C HIS A 151 -9.09 -14.67 11.09
N SER A 152 -9.44 -15.03 12.32
CA SER A 152 -10.75 -15.63 12.57
C SER A 152 -11.82 -14.57 12.21
N LEU A 153 -12.91 -15.03 11.60
CA LEU A 153 -14.04 -14.16 11.36
C LEU A 153 -14.47 -13.53 12.68
N PRO A 154 -14.74 -12.21 12.73
CA PRO A 154 -15.09 -11.54 13.96
C PRO A 154 -16.39 -12.11 14.53
N ALA A 155 -16.38 -12.53 15.78
CA ALA A 155 -17.54 -13.12 16.43
C ALA A 155 -18.66 -12.12 16.75
N ASN A 156 -18.35 -10.81 16.78
CA ASN A 156 -19.25 -9.75 17.27
C ASN A 156 -19.28 -8.50 16.37
N ASP A 157 -19.15 -8.65 15.07
CA ASP A 157 -19.14 -7.52 14.12
C ASP A 157 -18.09 -6.43 14.45
N ILE A 158 -17.07 -6.76 15.24
CA ILE A 158 -15.95 -5.86 15.55
C ILE A 158 -14.68 -6.44 14.96
N ILE A 159 -14.03 -5.65 14.11
CA ILE A 159 -12.69 -5.95 13.60
C ILE A 159 -11.67 -5.08 14.28
N THR A 160 -10.48 -5.60 14.48
CA THR A 160 -9.33 -4.82 14.92
C THR A 160 -8.29 -4.78 13.80
N LEU A 161 -7.95 -3.59 13.37
CA LEU A 161 -6.88 -3.33 12.41
C LEU A 161 -5.60 -2.98 13.20
N ASN A 162 -4.57 -3.78 13.04
CA ASN A 162 -3.26 -3.47 13.61
C ASN A 162 -2.63 -2.25 12.93
N SER A 163 -1.49 -1.78 13.45
CA SER A 163 -0.70 -0.73 12.81
C SER A 163 -0.36 -1.12 11.36
N CYS A 164 -0.58 -0.23 10.41
CA CYS A 164 -0.31 -0.43 8.98
C CYS A 164 -1.00 -1.65 8.35
N GLU A 165 -2.09 -2.13 8.94
CA GLU A 165 -2.84 -3.26 8.42
C GLU A 165 -3.86 -2.85 7.37
N VAL A 166 -3.94 -3.65 6.31
CA VAL A 166 -4.96 -3.57 5.26
C VAL A 166 -5.74 -4.87 5.23
N LEU A 167 -7.06 -4.78 5.31
CA LEU A 167 -7.97 -5.91 5.19
C LEU A 167 -9.04 -5.64 4.13
N VAL A 168 -9.32 -6.67 3.34
CA VAL A 168 -10.39 -6.68 2.35
C VAL A 168 -11.37 -7.78 2.72
N PHE A 169 -12.62 -7.41 2.95
CA PHE A 169 -13.69 -8.32 3.38
C PHE A 169 -14.78 -8.42 2.31
N GLU A 170 -15.33 -9.61 2.15
CA GLU A 170 -16.69 -9.76 1.62
C GLU A 170 -17.66 -9.77 2.82
N LEU A 171 -18.68 -8.94 2.74
CA LEU A 171 -19.73 -8.84 3.75
C LEU A 171 -21.01 -9.49 3.26
N GLU A 172 -21.88 -9.88 4.21
CA GLU A 172 -23.22 -10.35 3.86
C GLU A 172 -24.03 -9.22 3.20
N THR A 173 -24.84 -9.58 2.23
CA THR A 173 -25.86 -8.71 1.65
C THR A 173 -27.20 -9.06 2.29
N LEU A 174 -27.80 -8.09 2.97
CA LEU A 174 -29.16 -8.23 3.52
C LEU A 174 -30.19 -8.33 2.39
#